data_3e174a8c0d2b531391bc36a0dc71cf70
#
_entry.id   3e174a8c0d2b531391bc36a0dc71cf70
#
_cell.length_a   1.000
_cell.length_b   1.000
_cell.length_c   1.000
_cell.angle_alpha   90.00
_cell.angle_beta   90.00
_cell.angle_gamma   90.00
#
_symmetry.space_group_name_H-M   'P 1'
#
loop_
_entity.id
_entity.type
_entity.pdbx_description
1 polymer ?
#
loop_
_entity_poly.entity_id
_entity_poly.type
_entity_poly.pdbx_seq_one_letter_code
_entity_poly.pdbx_strand_id
1 'polypeptide(L)'
;NSGTAALGISLRTLGVNPNDEVITSPLSFVATSNAIKHVGAIPHFVDIKLTNLGIDFFKLEKYLNEISFIKNNTLFNKKTKRKISCILPTHVFGFPIDIEQMNKFKKKFKLKILEDSTECLGSYYKKRHLGTFGDMGTLSFNGNKIITTGGGGAIITNNKKLFEISKHIASTAKKIQNFEYIHDQVAWNYIMPGINAAFGLAQIKKLKMILLKKKKLHKKISNFLTKNENLEIIKKEKHSYPNFWLNTLILKHSNYKFRNDLIKTLNKKGVEARPVWKLLNTLKPFKNSPCSNLENATFIQNKIVNIPSGYDIYKKL
;
A
#
# COMPACT_ATOMS: atom_id res chain seq x y z
N ASN A 1 4.00 8.86 -13.48
CA ASN A 1 3.09 9.99 -13.35
C ASN A 1 2.08 9.85 -12.19
N SER A 2 1.93 8.65 -11.58
CA SER A 2 1.11 8.40 -10.39
C SER A 2 1.55 7.14 -9.65
N GLY A 3 1.14 6.98 -8.37
CA GLY A 3 1.36 5.73 -7.63
C GLY A 3 0.65 4.54 -8.27
N THR A 4 -0.55 4.73 -8.83
CA THR A 4 -1.29 3.68 -9.55
C THR A 4 -0.54 3.22 -10.80
N ALA A 5 0.02 4.15 -11.57
CA ALA A 5 0.86 3.83 -12.73
C ALA A 5 2.13 3.06 -12.32
N ALA A 6 2.77 3.49 -11.22
CA ALA A 6 3.93 2.78 -10.68
C ALA A 6 3.60 1.34 -10.27
N LEU A 7 2.45 1.09 -9.62
CA LEU A 7 1.97 -0.25 -9.30
C LEU A 7 1.74 -1.10 -10.56
N GLY A 8 1.02 -0.56 -11.56
CA GLY A 8 0.73 -1.27 -12.82
C GLY A 8 2.00 -1.65 -13.59
N ILE A 9 2.93 -0.71 -13.76
CA ILE A 9 4.23 -0.96 -14.39
C ILE A 9 5.00 -2.03 -13.62
N SER A 10 5.06 -1.95 -12.29
CA SER A 10 5.78 -2.91 -11.46
C SER A 10 5.19 -4.32 -11.56
N LEU A 11 3.87 -4.48 -11.56
CA LEU A 11 3.20 -5.77 -11.76
C LEU A 11 3.59 -6.37 -13.13
N ARG A 12 3.52 -5.58 -14.20
CA ARG A 12 3.94 -6.04 -15.53
C ARG A 12 5.42 -6.42 -15.57
N THR A 13 6.28 -5.59 -14.96
CA THR A 13 7.74 -5.84 -14.86
C THR A 13 8.05 -7.14 -14.11
N LEU A 14 7.28 -7.48 -13.08
CA LEU A 14 7.41 -8.73 -12.33
C LEU A 14 6.86 -9.96 -13.07
N GLY A 15 6.29 -9.78 -14.26
CA GLY A 15 5.78 -10.86 -15.10
C GLY A 15 4.36 -11.30 -14.73
N VAL A 16 3.58 -10.42 -14.13
CA VAL A 16 2.13 -10.65 -13.94
C VAL A 16 1.43 -10.52 -15.28
N ASN A 17 0.68 -11.55 -15.64
CA ASN A 17 -0.06 -11.63 -16.90
C ASN A 17 -1.58 -11.50 -16.67
N PRO A 18 -2.35 -11.23 -17.73
CA PRO A 18 -3.82 -11.34 -17.67
C PRO A 18 -4.26 -12.70 -17.10
N ASN A 19 -5.31 -12.68 -16.28
CA ASN A 19 -5.86 -13.82 -15.54
C ASN A 19 -4.97 -14.41 -14.42
N ASP A 20 -3.75 -13.96 -14.22
CA ASP A 20 -2.99 -14.32 -13.01
C ASP A 20 -3.70 -13.80 -11.76
N GLU A 21 -3.56 -14.49 -10.64
CA GLU A 21 -3.99 -14.01 -9.33
C GLU A 21 -2.84 -13.28 -8.64
N VAL A 22 -3.14 -12.10 -8.11
CA VAL A 22 -2.22 -11.30 -7.28
C VAL A 22 -2.78 -11.21 -5.87
N ILE A 23 -2.06 -11.78 -4.90
CA ILE A 23 -2.47 -11.75 -3.50
C ILE A 23 -2.31 -10.34 -2.95
N THR A 24 -3.38 -9.81 -2.33
CA THR A 24 -3.36 -8.50 -1.66
C THR A 24 -4.34 -8.46 -0.50
N SER A 25 -4.29 -7.42 0.35
CA SER A 25 -5.28 -7.26 1.42
C SER A 25 -6.52 -6.50 0.93
N PRO A 26 -7.69 -6.76 1.51
CA PRO A 26 -8.89 -6.00 1.18
C PRO A 26 -8.87 -4.59 1.80
N LEU A 27 -8.04 -4.37 2.83
CA LEU A 27 -7.89 -3.10 3.53
C LEU A 27 -6.76 -2.30 2.90
N SER A 28 -7.07 -1.59 1.83
CA SER A 28 -6.16 -0.72 1.09
C SER A 28 -6.95 0.35 0.33
N PHE A 29 -6.26 1.38 -0.13
CA PHE A 29 -6.83 2.30 -1.12
C PHE A 29 -7.10 1.56 -2.43
N VAL A 30 -8.18 1.93 -3.11
CA VAL A 30 -8.66 1.22 -4.32
C VAL A 30 -7.62 1.12 -5.44
N ALA A 31 -6.64 2.02 -5.48
CA ALA A 31 -5.56 2.02 -6.49
C ALA A 31 -4.76 0.70 -6.52
N THR A 32 -4.56 0.04 -5.38
CA THR A 32 -3.88 -1.25 -5.29
C THR A 32 -4.57 -2.31 -6.15
N SER A 33 -5.89 -2.50 -5.96
CA SER A 33 -6.65 -3.48 -6.74
C SER A 33 -6.93 -3.02 -8.18
N ASN A 34 -7.10 -1.70 -8.40
CA ASN A 34 -7.22 -1.16 -9.75
C ASN A 34 -5.97 -1.45 -10.59
N ALA A 35 -4.77 -1.26 -10.02
CA ALA A 35 -3.52 -1.55 -10.73
C ALA A 35 -3.43 -3.04 -11.15
N ILE A 36 -3.90 -3.96 -10.29
CA ILE A 36 -3.99 -5.39 -10.63
C ILE A 36 -4.95 -5.61 -11.82
N LYS A 37 -6.13 -4.97 -11.78
CA LYS A 37 -7.11 -5.08 -12.87
C LYS A 37 -6.63 -4.43 -14.17
N HIS A 38 -5.90 -3.31 -14.10
CA HIS A 38 -5.37 -2.62 -15.28
C HIS A 38 -4.37 -3.48 -16.07
N VAL A 39 -3.66 -4.40 -15.40
CA VAL A 39 -2.79 -5.37 -16.09
C VAL A 39 -3.53 -6.68 -16.48
N GLY A 40 -4.87 -6.70 -16.35
CA GLY A 40 -5.72 -7.85 -16.68
C GLY A 40 -5.70 -8.97 -15.63
N ALA A 41 -4.99 -8.79 -14.52
CA ALA A 41 -4.91 -9.76 -13.44
C ALA A 41 -6.10 -9.66 -12.47
N ILE A 42 -6.16 -10.58 -11.52
CA ILE A 42 -7.28 -10.73 -10.59
C ILE A 42 -6.74 -10.54 -9.17
N PRO A 43 -7.24 -9.55 -8.39
CA PRO A 43 -6.89 -9.45 -6.99
C PRO A 43 -7.43 -10.66 -6.23
N HIS A 44 -6.59 -11.25 -5.38
CA HIS A 44 -6.94 -12.35 -4.50
C HIS A 44 -6.78 -11.85 -3.06
N PHE A 45 -7.90 -11.64 -2.37
CA PHE A 45 -7.89 -10.98 -1.06
C PHE A 45 -7.60 -11.96 0.08
N VAL A 46 -6.72 -11.53 0.99
CA VAL A 46 -6.33 -12.30 2.17
C VAL A 46 -6.43 -11.45 3.43
N ASP A 47 -6.63 -12.10 4.58
CA ASP A 47 -6.87 -11.42 5.84
C ASP A 47 -5.65 -10.65 6.34
N ILE A 48 -5.87 -9.77 7.28
CA ILE A 48 -4.89 -8.84 7.83
C ILE A 48 -4.56 -9.15 9.30
N LYS A 49 -3.40 -8.68 9.73
CA LYS A 49 -2.99 -8.63 11.13
C LYS A 49 -3.52 -7.36 11.79
N LEU A 50 -4.20 -7.49 12.93
CA LEU A 50 -4.84 -6.33 13.59
C LEU A 50 -3.85 -5.29 14.09
N THR A 51 -2.61 -5.68 14.41
CA THR A 51 -1.61 -4.78 15.03
C THR A 51 -0.99 -3.80 14.06
N ASN A 52 -0.88 -4.14 12.77
CA ASN A 52 -0.26 -3.30 11.75
C ASN A 52 -1.11 -3.12 10.48
N LEU A 53 -2.30 -3.73 10.43
CA LEU A 53 -3.28 -3.66 9.33
C LEU A 53 -2.79 -4.22 7.99
N GLY A 54 -1.59 -4.78 7.93
CA GLY A 54 -1.05 -5.45 6.76
C GLY A 54 -1.45 -6.92 6.67
N ILE A 55 -1.03 -7.60 5.60
CA ILE A 55 -1.31 -9.03 5.40
C ILE A 55 -0.83 -9.86 6.61
N ASP A 56 -1.70 -10.74 7.09
CA ASP A 56 -1.34 -11.76 8.07
C ASP A 56 -0.67 -12.94 7.36
N PHE A 57 0.65 -12.98 7.39
CA PHE A 57 1.42 -14.01 6.68
C PHE A 57 1.27 -15.41 7.30
N PHE A 58 0.88 -15.55 8.57
CA PHE A 58 0.60 -16.85 9.17
C PHE A 58 -0.72 -17.42 8.64
N LYS A 59 -1.79 -16.62 8.64
CA LYS A 59 -3.07 -16.99 8.04
C LYS A 59 -2.91 -17.25 6.54
N LEU A 60 -2.14 -16.43 5.84
CA LEU A 60 -1.86 -16.59 4.41
C LEU A 60 -1.12 -17.90 4.11
N GLU A 61 -0.12 -18.26 4.90
CA GLU A 61 0.63 -19.50 4.72
C GLU A 61 -0.28 -20.72 4.86
N LYS A 62 -1.10 -20.77 5.92
CA LYS A 62 -2.08 -21.83 6.14
C LYS A 62 -3.06 -21.91 4.96
N TYR A 63 -3.62 -20.80 4.57
CA TYR A 63 -4.57 -20.71 3.47
C TYR A 63 -3.98 -21.20 2.13
N LEU A 64 -2.76 -20.78 1.77
CA LEU A 64 -2.12 -21.23 0.53
C LEU A 64 -1.78 -22.71 0.52
N ASN A 65 -1.38 -23.28 1.64
CA ASN A 65 -1.15 -24.74 1.74
C ASN A 65 -2.42 -25.54 1.41
N GLU A 66 -3.60 -25.01 1.78
CA GLU A 66 -4.89 -25.63 1.50
C GLU A 66 -5.32 -25.47 0.04
N ILE A 67 -5.25 -24.24 -0.48
CA ILE A 67 -5.87 -23.86 -1.76
C ILE A 67 -4.96 -23.93 -2.96
N SER A 68 -3.67 -24.16 -2.79
CA SER A 68 -2.72 -24.10 -3.91
C SER A 68 -1.95 -25.41 -4.12
N PHE A 69 -1.35 -25.52 -5.30
CA PHE A 69 -0.39 -26.57 -5.67
C PHE A 69 0.72 -25.98 -6.53
N ILE A 70 1.88 -26.66 -6.54
CA ILE A 70 3.02 -26.25 -7.34
C ILE A 70 3.14 -27.14 -8.57
N LYS A 71 3.26 -26.54 -9.75
CA LYS A 71 3.56 -27.21 -11.02
C LYS A 71 4.67 -26.41 -11.73
N ASN A 72 5.76 -27.08 -12.13
CA ASN A 72 6.90 -26.44 -12.81
C ASN A 72 7.41 -25.18 -12.09
N ASN A 73 7.68 -25.27 -10.79
CA ASN A 73 8.09 -24.16 -9.92
C ASN A 73 7.12 -22.95 -9.90
N THR A 74 5.88 -23.12 -10.29
CA THR A 74 4.85 -22.09 -10.34
C THR A 74 3.68 -22.48 -9.44
N LEU A 75 3.19 -21.52 -8.66
CA LEU A 75 2.06 -21.71 -7.74
C LEU A 75 0.74 -21.50 -8.47
N PHE A 76 -0.20 -22.43 -8.31
CA PHE A 76 -1.53 -22.38 -8.91
C PHE A 76 -2.61 -22.54 -7.84
N ASN A 77 -3.71 -21.85 -8.02
CA ASN A 77 -4.93 -22.04 -7.21
C ASN A 77 -5.66 -23.31 -7.67
N LYS A 78 -5.93 -24.23 -6.74
CA LYS A 78 -6.61 -25.51 -7.03
C LYS A 78 -8.01 -25.32 -7.60
N LYS A 79 -8.75 -24.29 -7.11
CA LYS A 79 -10.15 -24.03 -7.49
C LYS A 79 -10.25 -23.30 -8.83
N THR A 80 -9.51 -22.21 -8.98
CA THR A 80 -9.59 -21.37 -10.18
C THR A 80 -8.69 -21.83 -11.31
N LYS A 81 -7.73 -22.72 -11.03
CA LYS A 81 -6.66 -23.18 -11.94
C LYS A 81 -5.73 -22.05 -12.42
N ARG A 82 -5.85 -20.84 -11.86
CA ARG A 82 -5.03 -19.70 -12.21
C ARG A 82 -3.68 -19.74 -11.51
N LYS A 83 -2.69 -19.15 -12.17
CA LYS A 83 -1.38 -18.92 -11.58
C LYS A 83 -1.49 -17.84 -10.51
N ILE A 84 -0.89 -18.08 -9.35
CA ILE A 84 -0.65 -17.07 -8.31
C ILE A 84 0.76 -16.52 -8.55
N SER A 85 0.85 -15.31 -9.09
CA SER A 85 2.11 -14.79 -9.65
C SER A 85 2.86 -13.82 -8.74
N CYS A 86 2.14 -13.11 -7.88
CA CYS A 86 2.72 -12.03 -7.08
C CYS A 86 1.95 -11.82 -5.77
N ILE A 87 2.66 -11.30 -4.76
CA ILE A 87 2.04 -10.73 -3.56
C ILE A 87 2.26 -9.23 -3.60
N LEU A 88 1.18 -8.48 -3.37
CA LEU A 88 1.15 -7.03 -3.30
C LEU A 88 0.66 -6.60 -1.90
N PRO A 89 1.52 -6.67 -0.87
CA PRO A 89 1.18 -6.19 0.46
C PRO A 89 1.20 -4.66 0.51
N THR A 90 0.23 -4.08 1.22
CA THR A 90 0.15 -2.64 1.46
C THR A 90 0.63 -2.30 2.87
N HIS A 91 1.50 -1.32 2.99
CA HIS A 91 1.89 -0.70 4.25
C HIS A 91 0.88 0.39 4.61
N VAL A 92 -0.22 -0.02 5.22
CA VAL A 92 -1.39 0.85 5.45
C VAL A 92 -1.03 2.04 6.35
N PHE A 93 -1.42 3.24 5.94
CA PHE A 93 -1.19 4.52 6.64
C PHE A 93 0.28 4.85 6.94
N GLY A 94 1.21 4.21 6.25
CA GLY A 94 2.65 4.38 6.45
C GLY A 94 3.25 3.50 7.55
N PHE A 95 2.48 2.55 8.10
CA PHE A 95 2.96 1.58 9.09
C PHE A 95 3.54 0.34 8.40
N PRO A 96 4.72 -0.14 8.86
CA PRO A 96 5.30 -1.36 8.33
C PRO A 96 4.41 -2.58 8.57
N ILE A 97 4.25 -3.41 7.56
CA ILE A 97 3.75 -4.79 7.72
C ILE A 97 4.79 -5.65 8.46
N ASP A 98 4.47 -6.91 8.75
CA ASP A 98 5.42 -7.86 9.33
C ASP A 98 6.49 -8.27 8.30
N ILE A 99 7.57 -7.48 8.22
CA ILE A 99 8.65 -7.65 7.24
C ILE A 99 9.38 -9.00 7.44
N GLU A 100 9.52 -9.46 8.68
CA GLU A 100 10.22 -10.72 8.94
C GLU A 100 9.43 -11.91 8.43
N GLN A 101 8.12 -11.92 8.68
CA GLN A 101 7.25 -12.97 8.16
C GLN A 101 7.12 -12.88 6.64
N MET A 102 7.03 -11.68 6.06
CA MET A 102 7.06 -11.49 4.62
C MET A 102 8.30 -12.12 3.98
N ASN A 103 9.48 -11.91 4.57
CA ASN A 103 10.73 -12.46 4.06
C ASN A 103 10.81 -14.00 4.18
N LYS A 104 10.31 -14.56 5.29
CA LYS A 104 10.18 -16.03 5.45
C LYS A 104 9.23 -16.61 4.41
N PHE A 105 8.08 -15.98 4.24
CA PHE A 105 7.07 -16.36 3.27
C PHE A 105 7.60 -16.33 1.83
N LYS A 106 8.31 -15.26 1.45
CA LYS A 106 8.96 -15.13 0.13
C LYS A 106 9.89 -16.30 -0.18
N LYS A 107 10.71 -16.69 0.80
CA LYS A 107 11.63 -17.84 0.66
C LYS A 107 10.89 -19.15 0.46
N LYS A 108 9.81 -19.38 1.22
CA LYS A 108 9.03 -20.61 1.20
C LYS A 108 8.27 -20.81 -0.11
N PHE A 109 7.50 -19.80 -0.54
CA PHE A 109 6.63 -19.91 -1.72
C PHE A 109 7.27 -19.44 -3.02
N LYS A 110 8.48 -18.86 -2.96
CA LYS A 110 9.22 -18.31 -4.12
C LYS A 110 8.41 -17.31 -4.96
N LEU A 111 7.42 -16.67 -4.35
CA LEU A 111 6.59 -15.64 -5.01
C LEU A 111 7.33 -14.31 -5.08
N LYS A 112 7.06 -13.55 -6.15
CA LYS A 112 7.49 -12.16 -6.27
C LYS A 112 6.72 -11.29 -5.32
N ILE A 113 7.38 -10.26 -4.75
CA ILE A 113 6.76 -9.32 -3.83
C ILE A 113 6.92 -7.91 -4.38
N LEU A 114 5.77 -7.26 -4.59
CA LEU A 114 5.67 -5.83 -4.86
C LEU A 114 5.14 -5.14 -3.61
N GLU A 115 5.95 -4.33 -2.93
CA GLU A 115 5.47 -3.55 -1.78
C GLU A 115 4.66 -2.33 -2.27
N ASP A 116 3.38 -2.26 -1.93
CA ASP A 116 2.63 -1.01 -2.02
C ASP A 116 3.03 -0.10 -0.86
N SER A 117 4.04 0.73 -1.12
CA SER A 117 4.58 1.72 -0.18
C SER A 117 4.16 3.14 -0.56
N THR A 118 3.06 3.28 -1.31
CA THR A 118 2.54 4.58 -1.78
C THR A 118 2.18 5.55 -0.65
N GLU A 119 2.14 5.07 0.58
CA GLU A 119 1.87 5.84 1.81
C GLU A 119 3.11 5.98 2.71
N CYS A 120 4.29 5.49 2.27
CA CYS A 120 5.39 5.18 3.17
C CYS A 120 6.65 6.02 2.98
N LEU A 121 6.62 7.09 2.19
CA LEU A 121 7.81 7.94 2.06
C LEU A 121 8.29 8.40 3.45
N GLY A 122 9.53 8.03 3.81
CA GLY A 122 10.10 8.31 5.13
C GLY A 122 9.68 7.34 6.24
N SER A 123 9.06 6.20 5.90
CA SER A 123 8.83 5.09 6.83
C SER A 123 9.96 4.06 6.74
N TYR A 124 10.36 3.52 7.89
CA TYR A 124 11.49 2.58 7.98
C TYR A 124 11.15 1.39 8.88
N TYR A 125 11.78 0.26 8.57
CA TYR A 125 11.89 -0.89 9.45
C TYR A 125 13.38 -1.24 9.62
N LYS A 126 13.90 -1.36 10.86
CA LYS A 126 15.33 -1.61 11.16
C LYS A 126 16.28 -0.71 10.34
N LYS A 127 16.01 0.60 10.28
CA LYS A 127 16.77 1.62 9.54
C LYS A 127 16.72 1.51 7.99
N ARG A 128 15.98 0.56 7.44
CA ARG A 128 15.79 0.39 5.99
C ARG A 128 14.42 0.91 5.57
N HIS A 129 14.35 1.67 4.46
CA HIS A 129 13.11 2.28 3.97
C HIS A 129 12.12 1.21 3.47
N LEU A 130 10.82 1.40 3.76
CA LEU A 130 9.77 0.54 3.21
C LEU A 130 9.69 0.66 1.68
N GLY A 131 9.32 -0.41 1.01
CA GLY A 131 9.37 -0.51 -0.45
C GLY A 131 10.69 -1.05 -0.98
N THR A 132 11.65 -1.39 -0.08
CA THR A 132 12.95 -1.95 -0.49
C THR A 132 13.17 -3.39 -0.04
N PHE A 133 12.21 -4.01 0.63
CA PHE A 133 12.33 -5.39 1.15
C PHE A 133 11.83 -6.44 0.15
N GLY A 134 10.85 -6.08 -0.69
CA GLY A 134 10.37 -6.91 -1.79
C GLY A 134 11.32 -6.93 -2.99
N ASP A 135 10.83 -7.45 -4.11
CA ASP A 135 11.54 -7.37 -5.41
C ASP A 135 11.44 -5.96 -5.99
N MET A 136 10.30 -5.31 -5.75
CA MET A 136 10.02 -3.93 -6.12
C MET A 136 9.15 -3.28 -5.05
N GLY A 137 9.17 -1.95 -4.99
CA GLY A 137 8.28 -1.13 -4.21
C GLY A 137 7.81 0.11 -4.97
N THR A 138 6.73 0.71 -4.52
CA THR A 138 6.16 1.91 -5.17
C THR A 138 5.94 3.03 -4.18
N LEU A 139 6.15 4.26 -4.61
CA LEU A 139 5.81 5.48 -3.88
C LEU A 139 4.76 6.28 -4.65
N SER A 140 4.04 7.12 -3.93
CA SER A 140 3.08 8.09 -4.50
C SER A 140 3.39 9.49 -4.01
N PHE A 141 3.28 10.44 -4.92
CA PHE A 141 3.45 11.87 -4.66
C PHE A 141 2.17 12.65 -5.03
N ASN A 142 1.01 12.01 -4.85
CA ASN A 142 -0.29 12.66 -5.00
C ASN A 142 -0.47 13.79 -3.96
N GLY A 143 -1.43 14.69 -4.17
CA GLY A 143 -1.64 15.90 -3.37
C GLY A 143 -1.75 15.67 -1.85
N ASN A 144 -2.26 14.52 -1.43
CA ASN A 144 -2.48 14.17 -0.02
C ASN A 144 -1.35 13.34 0.61
N LYS A 145 -0.26 13.07 -0.08
CA LYS A 145 0.86 12.27 0.46
C LYS A 145 1.83 13.10 1.32
N ILE A 146 2.83 12.48 1.90
CA ILE A 146 3.83 13.13 2.79
C ILE A 146 4.49 14.33 2.12
N ILE A 147 4.86 14.17 0.85
CA ILE A 147 5.19 15.25 -0.08
C ILE A 147 4.35 15.07 -1.34
N THR A 148 4.18 16.13 -2.09
CA THR A 148 3.45 16.09 -3.35
C THR A 148 4.26 16.65 -4.50
N THR A 149 3.96 16.15 -5.69
CA THR A 149 4.42 16.71 -6.97
C THR A 149 3.23 17.21 -7.81
N GLY A 150 2.07 17.46 -7.15
CA GLY A 150 0.79 17.68 -7.84
C GLY A 150 0.15 16.37 -8.30
N GLY A 151 0.89 15.53 -8.94
CA GLY A 151 0.67 14.15 -9.29
C GLY A 151 2.02 13.49 -9.57
N GLY A 152 2.20 12.24 -9.14
CA GLY A 152 3.47 11.55 -9.32
C GLY A 152 3.54 10.22 -8.60
N GLY A 153 4.53 9.43 -8.97
CA GLY A 153 4.88 8.18 -8.34
C GLY A 153 6.32 7.81 -8.62
N ALA A 154 6.81 6.80 -7.93
CA ALA A 154 8.13 6.23 -8.21
C ALA A 154 8.09 4.71 -8.02
N ILE A 155 8.94 4.02 -8.76
CA ILE A 155 9.26 2.61 -8.62
C ILE A 155 10.62 2.51 -7.95
N ILE A 156 10.73 1.63 -6.96
CA ILE A 156 11.96 1.36 -6.22
C ILE A 156 12.34 -0.10 -6.44
N THR A 157 13.58 -0.35 -6.81
CA THR A 157 14.15 -1.70 -6.87
C THR A 157 15.67 -1.66 -6.75
N ASN A 158 16.26 -2.71 -6.15
CA ASN A 158 17.70 -2.94 -6.13
C ASN A 158 18.17 -3.84 -7.30
N ASN A 159 17.25 -4.28 -8.17
CA ASN A 159 17.55 -5.15 -9.30
C ASN A 159 17.64 -4.33 -10.59
N LYS A 160 18.86 -4.23 -11.16
CA LYS A 160 19.12 -3.47 -12.39
C LYS A 160 18.24 -3.91 -13.56
N LYS A 161 18.02 -5.22 -13.74
CA LYS A 161 17.16 -5.75 -14.82
C LYS A 161 15.72 -5.28 -14.67
N LEU A 162 15.16 -5.33 -13.45
CA LEU A 162 13.79 -4.84 -13.18
C LEU A 162 13.69 -3.32 -13.39
N PHE A 163 14.73 -2.57 -13.02
CA PHE A 163 14.79 -1.12 -13.28
C PHE A 163 14.74 -0.83 -14.78
N GLU A 164 15.58 -1.49 -15.58
CA GLU A 164 15.65 -1.28 -17.03
C GLU A 164 14.33 -1.63 -17.72
N ILE A 165 13.72 -2.77 -17.37
CA ILE A 165 12.41 -3.17 -17.89
C ILE A 165 11.33 -2.13 -17.52
N SER A 166 11.29 -1.70 -16.25
CA SER A 166 10.31 -0.71 -15.80
C SER A 166 10.44 0.62 -16.53
N LYS A 167 11.68 1.10 -16.70
CA LYS A 167 11.97 2.34 -17.42
C LYS A 167 11.53 2.25 -18.89
N HIS A 168 11.82 1.13 -19.53
CA HIS A 168 11.45 0.87 -20.91
C HIS A 168 9.92 0.85 -21.09
N ILE A 169 9.21 0.10 -20.28
CA ILE A 169 7.73 0.01 -20.31
C ILE A 169 7.08 1.36 -19.97
N ALA A 170 7.65 2.13 -19.03
CA ALA A 170 7.11 3.43 -18.64
C ALA A 170 7.27 4.52 -19.71
N SER A 171 8.18 4.32 -20.66
CA SER A 171 8.54 5.27 -21.73
C SER A 171 8.21 4.75 -23.11
N THR A 172 7.03 4.20 -23.28
CA THR A 172 6.46 3.70 -24.57
C THR A 172 7.22 2.55 -25.23
N ALA A 173 8.09 1.84 -24.47
CA ALA A 173 8.96 0.77 -24.99
C ALA A 173 9.75 1.16 -26.24
N LYS A 174 10.23 2.41 -26.25
CA LYS A 174 10.92 3.00 -27.38
C LYS A 174 12.38 2.58 -27.43
N LYS A 175 12.83 2.16 -28.58
CA LYS A 175 14.24 1.99 -28.96
C LYS A 175 14.60 2.94 -30.09
N ILE A 176 15.84 3.39 -30.13
CA ILE A 176 16.37 4.18 -31.24
C ILE A 176 17.23 3.24 -32.09
N GLN A 177 16.90 3.12 -33.36
CA GLN A 177 17.66 2.33 -34.33
C GLN A 177 17.78 3.16 -35.62
N ASN A 178 19.01 3.47 -36.03
CA ASN A 178 19.29 4.21 -37.27
C ASN A 178 18.42 5.46 -37.45
N PHE A 179 18.31 6.32 -36.39
CA PHE A 179 17.49 7.55 -36.38
C PHE A 179 15.98 7.33 -36.29
N GLU A 180 15.50 6.10 -36.36
CA GLU A 180 14.08 5.75 -36.24
C GLU A 180 13.70 5.36 -34.81
N TYR A 181 12.43 5.58 -34.47
CA TYR A 181 11.85 5.12 -33.22
C TYR A 181 11.09 3.80 -33.46
N ILE A 182 11.58 2.72 -32.84
CA ILE A 182 10.93 1.42 -32.87
C ILE A 182 10.32 1.14 -31.50
N HIS A 183 9.07 0.68 -31.47
CA HIS A 183 8.37 0.26 -30.25
C HIS A 183 8.23 -1.25 -30.26
N ASP A 184 8.93 -1.95 -29.37
CA ASP A 184 9.05 -3.40 -29.40
C ASP A 184 7.96 -4.16 -28.63
N GLN A 185 7.14 -3.42 -27.89
CA GLN A 185 5.98 -3.99 -27.18
C GLN A 185 4.94 -2.91 -26.84
N VAL A 186 3.73 -3.36 -26.46
CA VAL A 186 2.71 -2.47 -25.89
C VAL A 186 3.19 -1.95 -24.54
N ALA A 187 3.16 -0.63 -24.36
CA ALA A 187 3.68 0.05 -23.19
C ALA A 187 2.92 1.35 -22.90
N TRP A 188 3.37 2.10 -21.91
CA TRP A 188 2.71 3.34 -21.46
C TRP A 188 3.62 4.55 -21.56
N ASN A 189 3.04 5.72 -21.65
CA ASN A 189 3.70 6.99 -21.44
C ASN A 189 3.37 7.47 -20.00
N TYR A 190 4.07 6.90 -19.01
CA TYR A 190 3.82 7.14 -17.59
C TYR A 190 5.00 7.79 -16.86
N ILE A 191 5.94 8.36 -17.59
CA ILE A 191 7.04 9.14 -17.00
C ILE A 191 6.47 10.39 -16.34
N MET A 192 7.05 10.76 -15.21
CA MET A 192 6.69 11.98 -14.49
C MET A 192 7.10 13.21 -15.34
N PRO A 193 6.19 14.17 -15.58
CA PRO A 193 6.55 15.44 -16.26
C PRO A 193 7.61 16.24 -15.48
N GLY A 194 8.48 16.94 -16.21
CA GLY A 194 9.58 17.70 -15.60
C GLY A 194 9.13 18.75 -14.59
N ILE A 195 8.01 19.45 -14.82
CA ILE A 195 7.43 20.42 -13.90
C ILE A 195 7.05 19.79 -12.55
N ASN A 196 6.45 18.59 -12.59
CA ASN A 196 6.11 17.84 -11.38
C ASN A 196 7.37 17.40 -10.61
N ALA A 197 8.41 16.95 -11.34
CA ALA A 197 9.68 16.57 -10.74
C ALA A 197 10.37 17.77 -10.07
N ALA A 198 10.39 18.94 -10.70
CA ALA A 198 10.94 20.17 -10.14
C ALA A 198 10.22 20.59 -8.84
N PHE A 199 8.89 20.50 -8.84
CA PHE A 199 8.10 20.74 -7.62
C PHE A 199 8.46 19.73 -6.51
N GLY A 200 8.65 18.46 -6.88
CA GLY A 200 9.08 17.40 -5.95
C GLY A 200 10.45 17.67 -5.32
N LEU A 201 11.41 18.22 -6.07
CA LEU A 201 12.72 18.60 -5.53
C LEU A 201 12.61 19.65 -4.41
N ALA A 202 11.71 20.62 -4.56
CA ALA A 202 11.43 21.61 -3.50
C ALA A 202 10.79 20.97 -2.26
N GLN A 203 9.89 20.01 -2.46
CA GLN A 203 9.21 19.30 -1.38
C GLN A 203 10.13 18.37 -0.61
N ILE A 204 11.00 17.61 -1.29
CA ILE A 204 11.88 16.62 -0.65
C ILE A 204 12.90 17.28 0.29
N LYS A 205 13.33 18.51 -0.01
CA LYS A 205 14.20 19.29 0.89
C LYS A 205 13.54 19.52 2.28
N LYS A 206 12.20 19.55 2.35
CA LYS A 206 11.43 19.75 3.58
C LYS A 206 11.05 18.45 4.27
N LEU A 207 11.32 17.27 3.68
CA LEU A 207 10.86 15.97 4.14
C LEU A 207 11.19 15.71 5.61
N LYS A 208 12.44 15.92 6.02
CA LYS A 208 12.90 15.70 7.42
C LYS A 208 12.08 16.52 8.42
N MET A 209 11.84 17.78 8.10
CA MET A 209 11.03 18.70 8.94
C MET A 209 9.58 18.21 9.01
N ILE A 210 8.98 17.82 7.87
CA ILE A 210 7.60 17.30 7.81
C ILE A 210 7.46 16.05 8.69
N LEU A 211 8.36 15.08 8.56
CA LEU A 211 8.35 13.84 9.35
C LEU A 211 8.47 14.11 10.85
N LEU A 212 9.34 15.03 11.26
CA LEU A 212 9.48 15.43 12.67
C LEU A 212 8.20 16.04 13.21
N LYS A 213 7.54 16.93 12.47
CA LYS A 213 6.28 17.55 12.89
C LYS A 213 5.15 16.53 12.97
N LYS A 214 5.03 15.62 12.00
CA LYS A 214 4.04 14.52 12.03
C LYS A 214 4.24 13.60 13.23
N LYS A 215 5.49 13.25 13.55
CA LYS A 215 5.82 12.47 14.75
C LYS A 215 5.42 13.19 16.03
N LYS A 216 5.67 14.50 16.14
CA LYS A 216 5.26 15.32 17.28
C LYS A 216 3.75 15.35 17.44
N LEU A 217 3.01 15.56 16.33
CA LEU A 217 1.54 15.53 16.31
C LEU A 217 1.01 14.18 16.80
N HIS A 218 1.51 13.09 16.23
CA HIS A 218 1.11 11.74 16.65
C HIS A 218 1.35 11.50 18.15
N LYS A 219 2.52 11.90 18.66
CA LYS A 219 2.85 11.78 20.10
C LYS A 219 1.89 12.59 20.97
N LYS A 220 1.53 13.81 20.56
CA LYS A 220 0.57 14.67 21.29
C LYS A 220 -0.80 14.02 21.38
N ILE A 221 -1.31 13.51 20.25
CA ILE A 221 -2.59 12.80 20.20
C ILE A 221 -2.52 11.51 21.03
N SER A 222 -1.45 10.74 20.93
CA SER A 222 -1.24 9.51 21.71
C SER A 222 -1.28 9.78 23.22
N ASN A 223 -0.57 10.82 23.68
CA ASN A 223 -0.56 11.21 25.09
C ASN A 223 -1.96 11.65 25.57
N PHE A 224 -2.69 12.41 24.76
CA PHE A 224 -4.07 12.82 25.07
C PHE A 224 -5.00 11.62 25.24
N LEU A 225 -4.82 10.58 24.46
CA LEU A 225 -5.64 9.38 24.49
C LEU A 225 -5.22 8.33 25.52
N THR A 226 -4.12 8.54 26.25
CA THR A 226 -3.56 7.52 27.17
C THR A 226 -4.56 7.05 28.22
N LYS A 227 -5.42 7.94 28.72
CA LYS A 227 -6.44 7.64 29.74
C LYS A 227 -7.84 7.37 29.12
N ASN A 228 -7.96 7.31 27.80
CA ASN A 228 -9.26 7.10 27.16
C ASN A 228 -9.57 5.59 27.10
N GLU A 229 -10.68 5.21 27.69
CA GLU A 229 -11.09 3.79 27.75
C GLU A 229 -11.67 3.28 26.41
N ASN A 230 -12.24 4.16 25.59
CA ASN A 230 -12.94 3.80 24.36
C ASN A 230 -12.12 3.96 23.10
N LEU A 231 -11.08 4.80 23.13
CA LEU A 231 -10.26 5.16 21.98
C LEU A 231 -8.80 4.90 22.24
N GLU A 232 -8.12 4.38 21.23
CA GLU A 232 -6.66 4.38 21.17
C GLU A 232 -6.19 4.80 19.77
N ILE A 233 -4.95 5.24 19.69
CA ILE A 233 -4.31 5.49 18.40
C ILE A 233 -3.48 4.27 18.01
N ILE A 234 -3.43 3.95 16.71
CA ILE A 234 -2.59 2.86 16.21
C ILE A 234 -1.15 3.04 16.67
N LYS A 235 -0.57 1.99 17.25
CA LYS A 235 0.78 2.01 17.81
C LYS A 235 1.80 1.41 16.84
N LYS A 236 3.01 1.94 16.87
CA LYS A 236 4.11 1.34 16.11
C LYS A 236 4.59 0.05 16.76
N GLU A 237 4.90 -0.96 15.95
CA GLU A 237 5.57 -2.17 16.41
C GLU A 237 7.08 -1.93 16.68
N LYS A 238 7.73 -2.90 17.34
CA LYS A 238 9.17 -2.87 17.61
C LYS A 238 9.97 -2.73 16.30
N HIS A 239 11.01 -1.91 16.32
CA HIS A 239 11.86 -1.59 15.16
C HIS A 239 11.16 -0.90 13.99
N SER A 240 9.89 -0.48 14.15
CA SER A 240 9.12 0.27 13.16
C SER A 240 9.24 1.77 13.37
N TYR A 241 9.40 2.50 12.28
CA TYR A 241 9.48 3.97 12.27
C TYR A 241 8.53 4.50 11.19
N PRO A 242 7.20 4.51 11.47
CA PRO A 242 6.21 5.00 10.52
C PRO A 242 6.33 6.51 10.33
N ASN A 243 5.95 6.97 9.14
CA ASN A 243 5.88 8.39 8.80
C ASN A 243 4.63 9.09 9.35
N PHE A 244 3.69 8.32 9.93
CA PHE A 244 2.40 8.80 10.43
C PHE A 244 1.63 9.58 9.34
N TRP A 245 1.53 8.98 8.14
CA TRP A 245 0.79 9.60 7.04
C TRP A 245 -0.62 9.99 7.48
N LEU A 246 -1.34 9.09 8.14
CA LEU A 246 -2.58 9.38 8.83
C LEU A 246 -2.49 9.07 10.33
N ASN A 247 -3.14 9.88 11.17
CA ASN A 247 -3.41 9.55 12.55
C ASN A 247 -4.71 8.74 12.61
N THR A 248 -4.59 7.51 13.03
CA THR A 248 -5.65 6.51 12.97
C THR A 248 -6.10 6.14 14.37
N LEU A 249 -7.35 6.45 14.69
CA LEU A 249 -7.99 6.04 15.94
C LEU A 249 -8.59 4.65 15.78
N ILE A 250 -8.48 3.84 16.82
CA ILE A 250 -9.11 2.52 16.93
C ILE A 250 -10.12 2.58 18.09
N LEU A 251 -11.34 2.21 17.81
CA LEU A 251 -12.43 2.13 18.77
C LEU A 251 -12.41 0.75 19.45
N LYS A 252 -12.19 0.70 20.78
CA LYS A 252 -12.02 -0.57 21.50
C LYS A 252 -13.34 -1.36 21.64
N HIS A 253 -14.42 -0.71 22.09
CA HIS A 253 -15.67 -1.34 22.48
C HIS A 253 -16.89 -0.90 21.66
N SER A 254 -16.69 -0.47 20.40
CA SER A 254 -17.75 0.15 19.63
C SER A 254 -18.22 -0.64 18.43
N ASN A 255 -19.41 -0.31 17.99
CA ASN A 255 -20.04 -0.79 16.78
C ASN A 255 -20.01 0.26 15.67
N TYR A 256 -20.51 -0.09 14.50
CA TYR A 256 -20.62 0.77 13.32
C TYR A 256 -21.36 2.09 13.60
N LYS A 257 -22.42 2.07 14.42
CA LYS A 257 -23.21 3.27 14.77
C LYS A 257 -22.37 4.28 15.54
N PHE A 258 -21.72 3.85 16.62
CA PHE A 258 -20.86 4.71 17.44
C PHE A 258 -19.72 5.35 16.61
N ARG A 259 -19.06 4.58 15.71
CA ARG A 259 -18.05 5.11 14.80
C ARG A 259 -18.59 6.24 13.94
N ASN A 260 -19.75 6.06 13.33
CA ASN A 260 -20.35 7.05 12.46
C ASN A 260 -20.80 8.30 13.24
N ASP A 261 -21.32 8.15 14.44
CA ASP A 261 -21.73 9.26 15.30
C ASP A 261 -20.50 10.05 15.78
N LEU A 262 -19.40 9.38 16.12
CA LEU A 262 -18.14 10.05 16.42
C LEU A 262 -17.65 10.87 15.22
N ILE A 263 -17.64 10.29 14.01
CA ILE A 263 -17.24 10.98 12.78
C ILE A 263 -18.12 12.22 12.54
N LYS A 264 -19.45 12.09 12.66
CA LYS A 264 -20.39 13.21 12.52
C LYS A 264 -20.10 14.33 13.53
N THR A 265 -19.89 13.94 14.79
CA THR A 265 -19.60 14.89 15.88
C THR A 265 -18.29 15.65 15.65
N LEU A 266 -17.23 14.93 15.27
CA LEU A 266 -15.93 15.55 14.95
C LEU A 266 -16.06 16.54 13.78
N ASN A 267 -16.70 16.11 12.68
CA ASN A 267 -16.90 16.98 11.51
C ASN A 267 -17.75 18.22 11.84
N LYS A 268 -18.80 18.11 12.65
CA LYS A 268 -19.57 19.26 13.12
C LYS A 268 -18.74 20.28 13.92
N LYS A 269 -17.70 19.78 14.61
CA LYS A 269 -16.73 20.62 15.37
C LYS A 269 -15.54 21.09 14.51
N GLY A 270 -15.58 20.93 13.20
CA GLY A 270 -14.51 21.33 12.28
C GLY A 270 -13.30 20.40 12.27
N VAL A 271 -13.38 19.21 12.90
CA VAL A 271 -12.33 18.19 12.86
C VAL A 271 -12.67 17.21 11.74
N GLU A 272 -12.00 17.33 10.61
CA GLU A 272 -12.26 16.52 9.42
C GLU A 272 -11.87 15.04 9.65
N ALA A 273 -12.82 14.26 10.14
CA ALA A 273 -12.66 12.83 10.40
C ALA A 273 -13.31 11.98 9.31
N ARG A 274 -12.72 10.84 9.02
CA ARG A 274 -13.23 9.91 8.00
C ARG A 274 -13.09 8.46 8.47
N PRO A 275 -14.01 7.56 8.07
CA PRO A 275 -13.80 6.14 8.29
C PRO A 275 -12.63 5.64 7.44
N VAL A 276 -12.08 4.48 7.77
CA VAL A 276 -11.23 3.75 6.83
C VAL A 276 -12.02 3.36 5.58
N TRP A 277 -11.32 3.08 4.49
CA TRP A 277 -11.95 2.66 3.23
C TRP A 277 -12.85 1.44 3.40
N LYS A 278 -13.88 1.34 2.56
CA LYS A 278 -14.62 0.08 2.43
C LYS A 278 -13.67 -1.02 1.96
N LEU A 279 -13.83 -2.22 2.50
CA LEU A 279 -13.03 -3.37 2.08
C LEU A 279 -13.21 -3.61 0.58
N LEU A 280 -12.11 -3.77 -0.14
CA LEU A 280 -12.10 -3.83 -1.60
C LEU A 280 -12.91 -5.01 -2.14
N ASN A 281 -12.89 -6.15 -1.46
CA ASN A 281 -13.70 -7.33 -1.84
C ASN A 281 -15.22 -7.08 -1.82
N THR A 282 -15.69 -6.05 -1.12
CA THR A 282 -17.12 -5.67 -1.08
C THR A 282 -17.52 -4.71 -2.20
N LEU A 283 -16.57 -4.15 -2.91
CA LEU A 283 -16.83 -3.21 -4.01
C LEU A 283 -17.21 -3.96 -5.29
N LYS A 284 -18.17 -3.41 -6.04
CA LYS A 284 -18.70 -4.01 -7.28
C LYS A 284 -17.62 -4.55 -8.24
N PRO A 285 -16.50 -3.81 -8.53
CA PRO A 285 -15.48 -4.30 -9.48
C PRO A 285 -14.72 -5.55 -9.00
N PHE A 286 -14.74 -5.85 -7.70
CA PHE A 286 -13.91 -6.90 -7.08
C PHE A 286 -14.73 -7.98 -6.35
N LYS A 287 -16.07 -7.89 -6.39
CA LYS A 287 -16.97 -8.77 -5.63
C LYS A 287 -16.78 -10.27 -5.93
N ASN A 288 -16.36 -10.59 -7.16
CA ASN A 288 -16.15 -11.97 -7.61
C ASN A 288 -14.67 -12.41 -7.53
N SER A 289 -13.82 -11.61 -6.87
CA SER A 289 -12.41 -11.96 -6.67
C SER A 289 -12.27 -13.05 -5.63
N PRO A 290 -11.31 -14.00 -5.79
CA PRO A 290 -11.02 -14.98 -4.75
C PRO A 290 -10.66 -14.30 -3.43
N CYS A 291 -11.09 -14.88 -2.32
CA CYS A 291 -10.72 -14.39 -1.00
C CYS A 291 -10.60 -15.53 0.03
N SER A 292 -9.74 -15.33 1.03
CA SER A 292 -9.70 -16.14 2.24
C SER A 292 -10.85 -15.75 3.19
N ASN A 293 -10.90 -16.35 4.38
CA ASN A 293 -11.68 -15.77 5.48
C ASN A 293 -11.07 -14.40 5.85
N LEU A 294 -11.91 -13.35 5.88
CA LEU A 294 -11.51 -11.95 6.08
C LEU A 294 -12.02 -11.41 7.43
N GLU A 295 -11.98 -12.23 8.46
CA GLU A 295 -12.51 -11.93 9.78
C GLU A 295 -11.90 -10.68 10.40
N ASN A 296 -10.57 -10.58 10.43
CA ASN A 296 -9.86 -9.43 11.01
C ASN A 296 -10.13 -8.15 10.22
N ALA A 297 -10.12 -8.24 8.89
CA ALA A 297 -10.39 -7.07 8.04
C ALA A 297 -11.82 -6.56 8.25
N THR A 298 -12.80 -7.45 8.32
CA THR A 298 -14.21 -7.12 8.57
C THR A 298 -14.40 -6.52 9.97
N PHE A 299 -13.76 -7.10 10.98
CA PHE A 299 -13.82 -6.62 12.35
C PHE A 299 -13.27 -5.21 12.48
N ILE A 300 -12.06 -4.96 11.95
CA ILE A 300 -11.37 -3.69 12.16
C ILE A 300 -11.92 -2.53 11.33
N GLN A 301 -12.50 -2.80 10.16
CA GLN A 301 -13.11 -1.78 9.29
C GLN A 301 -14.11 -0.91 10.04
N ASN A 302 -14.89 -1.50 10.94
CA ASN A 302 -15.92 -0.79 11.69
C ASN A 302 -15.37 -0.03 12.90
N LYS A 303 -14.07 -0.14 13.19
CA LYS A 303 -13.43 0.43 14.37
C LYS A 303 -12.42 1.52 14.06
N ILE A 304 -12.11 1.77 12.80
CA ILE A 304 -11.09 2.75 12.41
C ILE A 304 -11.73 4.09 12.04
N VAL A 305 -11.16 5.16 12.62
CA VAL A 305 -11.43 6.56 12.25
C VAL A 305 -10.11 7.27 12.01
N ASN A 306 -9.92 7.78 10.80
CA ASN A 306 -8.80 8.65 10.47
C ASN A 306 -9.13 10.09 10.81
N ILE A 307 -8.22 10.77 11.49
CA ILE A 307 -8.34 12.17 11.90
C ILE A 307 -7.28 13.02 11.19
N PRO A 308 -7.42 14.37 11.19
CA PRO A 308 -6.49 15.27 10.52
C PRO A 308 -5.03 14.99 10.90
N SER A 309 -4.18 14.93 9.90
CA SER A 309 -2.77 14.52 10.03
C SER A 309 -1.81 15.49 9.34
N GLY A 310 -2.28 16.68 8.94
CA GLY A 310 -1.46 17.74 8.37
C GLY A 310 -0.38 18.19 9.36
N TYR A 311 0.85 18.34 8.91
CA TYR A 311 1.95 18.71 9.79
C TYR A 311 1.85 20.14 10.35
N ASP A 312 1.06 21.01 9.73
CA ASP A 312 0.83 22.39 10.20
C ASP A 312 -0.21 22.47 11.33
N ILE A 313 -1.04 21.45 11.51
CA ILE A 313 -2.02 21.37 12.61
C ILE A 313 -1.31 21.39 13.97
N TYR A 314 -0.10 20.87 14.06
CA TYR A 314 0.71 20.87 15.29
C TYR A 314 0.88 22.27 15.90
N LYS A 315 0.88 23.32 15.07
CA LYS A 315 1.00 24.72 15.55
C LYS A 315 -0.28 25.27 16.19
N LYS A 316 -1.43 24.65 15.87
CA LYS A 316 -2.76 25.07 16.34
C LYS A 316 -3.23 24.30 17.58
N LEU A 317 -2.49 23.29 17.99
CA LEU A 317 -2.71 22.46 19.18
C LEU A 317 -1.67 22.75 20.28
#